data_8650f6e9ff222c2c314a6c5471289316
#
_entry.id   8650f6e9ff222c2c314a6c5471289316
#
_cell.length_a   1.000
_cell.length_b   1.000
_cell.length_c   1.000
_cell.angle_alpha   90.00
_cell.angle_beta   90.00
_cell.angle_gamma   90.00
#
_symmetry.space_group_name_H-M   'P 1'
#
loop_
_entity.id
_entity.type
_entity.pdbx_description
1 polymer ?
#
loop_
_entity_poly.entity_id
_entity_poly.type
_entity_poly.pdbx_seq_one_letter_code
_entity_poly.pdbx_strand_id
1 'polypeptide(L)'
;MAYTGSEGALITFEEEAMIFGLILAGGTGTRMGNVDRPKQFLTIGKKPVIIHTIEKFVMNDKFEKIIVLCPNQWISYTKDLIRKYVPDADRISVVAGGASRNETIMNGIAHIEERYGLSDDTAVVTHDAVRPFVTHRIIEENIAMLKDGKICNTVIPSTDTIVDSTDGESVTSIPDRKRCYLGQTPQSFGAGEFKELYTGLTEEEKSILTDAVKVFVMKGKKVFLVNGETFNIKVTYPYDLQLAETLLGGNSQC
;
A
#
# COMPACT_ATOMS: atom_id res chain seq x y z
N MET A 1 21.44 22.05 -34.89
CA MET A 1 21.87 21.03 -33.91
C MET A 1 20.63 20.54 -33.19
N ALA A 2 20.15 19.37 -33.56
CA ALA A 2 18.97 18.77 -32.96
C ALA A 2 19.42 17.96 -31.74
N TYR A 3 18.91 18.30 -30.56
CA TYR A 3 19.02 17.48 -29.34
C TYR A 3 18.01 16.34 -29.46
N THR A 4 18.47 15.15 -29.73
CA THR A 4 17.68 13.92 -29.53
C THR A 4 17.73 13.58 -28.06
N GLY A 5 16.70 14.01 -27.31
CA GLY A 5 16.45 13.53 -25.97
C GLY A 5 15.98 12.06 -26.06
N SER A 6 16.61 11.19 -25.27
CA SER A 6 16.12 9.84 -25.04
C SER A 6 14.78 9.91 -24.30
N GLU A 7 13.68 9.86 -25.06
CA GLU A 7 12.34 9.65 -24.54
C GLU A 7 12.32 8.25 -23.92
N GLY A 8 12.25 8.19 -22.58
CA GLY A 8 11.94 6.95 -21.90
C GLY A 8 10.59 6.47 -22.43
N ALA A 9 10.54 5.27 -22.98
CA ALA A 9 9.33 4.66 -23.48
C ALA A 9 8.30 4.68 -22.34
N LEU A 10 7.21 5.43 -22.52
CA LEU A 10 6.02 5.31 -21.68
C LEU A 10 5.46 3.91 -21.94
N ILE A 11 5.57 3.04 -20.98
CA ILE A 11 4.89 1.75 -21.01
C ILE A 11 3.40 2.08 -20.88
N THR A 12 2.67 2.04 -22.00
CA THR A 12 1.22 2.16 -22.03
C THR A 12 0.65 0.76 -21.80
N PHE A 13 -0.01 0.55 -20.67
CA PHE A 13 -0.73 -0.71 -20.42
C PHE A 13 -1.96 -0.73 -21.34
N GLU A 14 -2.04 -1.72 -22.23
CA GLU A 14 -3.22 -1.99 -23.05
C GLU A 14 -4.35 -2.58 -22.20
N GLU A 15 -5.55 -2.80 -22.76
CA GLU A 15 -6.77 -3.28 -22.04
C GLU A 15 -6.57 -4.62 -21.28
N GLU A 16 -5.51 -5.36 -21.53
CA GLU A 16 -5.18 -6.67 -20.97
C GLU A 16 -4.15 -6.64 -19.82
N ALA A 17 -3.84 -5.48 -19.25
CA ALA A 17 -2.88 -5.39 -18.14
C ALA A 17 -3.32 -6.24 -16.94
N MET A 18 -2.49 -7.18 -16.49
CA MET A 18 -2.74 -7.97 -15.29
C MET A 18 -2.45 -7.13 -14.04
N ILE A 19 -3.49 -6.74 -13.31
CA ILE A 19 -3.38 -5.93 -12.11
C ILE A 19 -3.65 -6.78 -10.87
N PHE A 20 -2.72 -6.75 -9.92
CA PHE A 20 -2.83 -7.49 -8.66
C PHE A 20 -2.94 -6.55 -7.47
N GLY A 21 -3.83 -6.87 -6.53
CA GLY A 21 -3.91 -6.19 -5.25
C GLY A 21 -2.96 -6.84 -4.23
N LEU A 22 -2.00 -6.09 -3.66
CA LEU A 22 -1.13 -6.59 -2.60
C LEU A 22 -1.53 -5.97 -1.25
N ILE A 23 -2.13 -6.75 -0.35
CA ILE A 23 -2.52 -6.32 0.98
C ILE A 23 -1.40 -6.65 1.98
N LEU A 24 -0.70 -5.62 2.44
CA LEU A 24 0.49 -5.75 3.28
C LEU A 24 0.08 -5.84 4.76
N ALA A 25 0.15 -7.03 5.32
CA ALA A 25 -0.24 -7.36 6.70
C ALA A 25 0.96 -7.86 7.55
N GLY A 26 2.21 -7.54 7.17
CA GLY A 26 3.43 -8.02 7.82
C GLY A 26 3.75 -7.38 9.18
N GLY A 27 3.06 -6.30 9.57
CA GLY A 27 3.39 -5.56 10.78
C GLY A 27 3.08 -6.33 12.07
N THR A 28 4.03 -6.32 13.02
CA THR A 28 3.90 -6.97 14.33
C THR A 28 3.06 -6.19 15.34
N GLY A 29 2.81 -4.89 15.09
CA GLY A 29 1.92 -4.07 15.93
C GLY A 29 2.53 -3.59 17.26
N THR A 30 3.85 -3.50 17.40
CA THR A 30 4.56 -3.13 18.63
C THR A 30 4.08 -1.84 19.30
N ARG A 31 3.55 -0.88 18.53
CA ARG A 31 3.01 0.39 19.04
C ARG A 31 1.61 0.29 19.67
N MET A 32 0.96 -0.87 19.59
CA MET A 32 -0.37 -1.12 20.20
C MET A 32 -0.32 -1.49 21.67
N GLY A 33 0.89 -1.56 22.26
CA GLY A 33 1.07 -2.05 23.64
C GLY A 33 0.92 -3.58 23.77
N ASN A 34 0.58 -4.05 24.97
CA ASN A 34 0.36 -5.49 25.24
C ASN A 34 -0.98 -5.93 24.64
N VAL A 35 -0.96 -6.39 23.39
CA VAL A 35 -2.10 -7.04 22.73
C VAL A 35 -1.74 -8.47 22.35
N ASP A 36 -2.68 -9.40 22.53
CA ASP A 36 -2.47 -10.84 22.31
C ASP A 36 -2.24 -11.21 20.83
N ARG A 37 -2.48 -10.26 19.92
CA ARG A 37 -2.37 -10.48 18.46
C ARG A 37 -2.02 -9.20 17.70
N PRO A 38 -1.41 -9.32 16.50
CA PRO A 38 -1.12 -8.17 15.63
C PRO A 38 -2.37 -7.33 15.35
N LYS A 39 -2.17 -6.02 15.25
CA LYS A 39 -3.23 -5.01 15.12
C LYS A 39 -4.18 -5.21 13.94
N GLN A 40 -3.72 -5.79 12.83
CA GLN A 40 -4.55 -6.11 11.67
C GLN A 40 -5.65 -7.12 11.98
N PHE A 41 -5.50 -7.90 13.06
CA PHE A 41 -6.49 -8.87 13.52
C PHE A 41 -7.35 -8.37 14.68
N LEU A 42 -7.12 -7.16 15.16
CA LEU A 42 -8.02 -6.52 16.13
C LEU A 42 -9.34 -6.18 15.44
N THR A 43 -10.43 -6.27 16.19
CA THR A 43 -11.78 -6.06 15.66
C THR A 43 -12.13 -4.58 15.71
N ILE A 44 -12.75 -4.07 14.64
CA ILE A 44 -13.48 -2.82 14.59
C ILE A 44 -14.92 -3.12 14.11
N GLY A 45 -15.91 -2.69 14.85
CA GLY A 45 -17.28 -3.12 14.64
C GLY A 45 -17.42 -4.64 14.81
N LYS A 46 -17.80 -5.36 13.77
CA LYS A 46 -18.06 -6.81 13.81
C LYS A 46 -16.97 -7.66 13.13
N LYS A 47 -15.92 -7.05 12.57
CA LYS A 47 -14.92 -7.74 11.77
C LYS A 47 -13.51 -7.28 12.11
N PRO A 48 -12.48 -8.14 11.92
CA PRO A 48 -11.08 -7.71 11.99
C PRO A 48 -10.75 -6.59 11.01
N VAL A 49 -9.84 -5.68 11.39
CA VAL A 49 -9.39 -4.54 10.58
C VAL A 49 -9.01 -4.98 9.16
N ILE A 50 -8.23 -6.05 9.04
CA ILE A 50 -7.78 -6.59 7.75
C ILE A 50 -8.94 -6.97 6.82
N ILE A 51 -10.04 -7.47 7.38
CA ILE A 51 -11.20 -7.90 6.58
C ILE A 51 -11.88 -6.70 5.93
N HIS A 52 -12.04 -5.58 6.65
CA HIS A 52 -12.58 -4.35 6.07
C HIS A 52 -11.74 -3.88 4.87
N THR A 53 -10.41 -3.99 4.97
CA THR A 53 -9.51 -3.64 3.87
C THR A 53 -9.66 -4.60 2.69
N ILE A 54 -9.65 -5.93 2.94
CA ILE A 54 -9.76 -6.95 1.89
C ILE A 54 -11.08 -6.79 1.13
N GLU A 55 -12.19 -6.57 1.81
CA GLU A 55 -13.50 -6.39 1.18
C GLU A 55 -13.51 -5.23 0.17
N LYS A 56 -12.79 -4.12 0.45
CA LYS A 56 -12.68 -2.99 -0.50
C LYS A 56 -11.98 -3.37 -1.81
N PHE A 57 -10.99 -4.24 -1.74
CA PHE A 57 -10.26 -4.72 -2.91
C PHE A 57 -11.04 -5.79 -3.67
N VAL A 58 -11.68 -6.73 -2.96
CA VAL A 58 -12.49 -7.80 -3.59
C VAL A 58 -13.67 -7.25 -4.38
N MET A 59 -14.26 -6.13 -3.93
CA MET A 59 -15.35 -5.45 -4.65
C MET A 59 -14.94 -4.87 -6.02
N ASN A 60 -13.64 -4.84 -6.32
CA ASN A 60 -13.13 -4.35 -7.59
C ASN A 60 -12.77 -5.54 -8.49
N ASP A 61 -13.44 -5.64 -9.65
CA ASP A 61 -13.30 -6.71 -10.63
C ASP A 61 -12.05 -6.58 -11.51
N LYS A 62 -11.39 -5.41 -11.51
CA LYS A 62 -10.18 -5.17 -12.31
C LYS A 62 -8.93 -5.86 -11.74
N PHE A 63 -8.97 -6.34 -10.51
CA PHE A 63 -7.89 -7.16 -9.99
C PHE A 63 -7.99 -8.60 -10.48
N GLU A 64 -6.93 -9.11 -11.08
CA GLU A 64 -6.81 -10.54 -11.43
C GLU A 64 -6.87 -11.40 -10.16
N LYS A 65 -6.08 -11.03 -9.16
CA LYS A 65 -6.08 -11.65 -7.82
C LYS A 65 -5.72 -10.61 -6.75
N ILE A 66 -6.10 -10.95 -5.52
CA ILE A 66 -5.69 -10.21 -4.32
C ILE A 66 -4.77 -11.11 -3.51
N ILE A 67 -3.59 -10.61 -3.19
CA ILE A 67 -2.57 -11.34 -2.45
C ILE A 67 -2.41 -10.68 -1.09
N VAL A 68 -2.74 -11.41 -0.04
CA VAL A 68 -2.59 -10.97 1.35
C VAL A 68 -1.26 -11.49 1.87
N LEU A 69 -0.38 -10.60 2.30
CA LEU A 69 0.96 -10.94 2.77
C LEU A 69 1.05 -10.70 4.29
N CYS A 70 1.17 -11.77 5.05
CA CYS A 70 1.24 -11.72 6.53
C CYS A 70 2.41 -12.56 7.06
N PRO A 71 2.80 -12.42 8.34
CA PRO A 71 3.82 -13.28 8.94
C PRO A 71 3.41 -14.75 8.85
N ASN A 72 4.38 -15.63 8.62
CA ASN A 72 4.15 -17.05 8.32
C ASN A 72 3.24 -17.75 9.33
N GLN A 73 3.42 -17.47 10.63
CA GLN A 73 2.60 -18.04 11.71
C GLN A 73 1.12 -17.61 11.66
N TRP A 74 0.76 -16.58 10.90
CA TRP A 74 -0.60 -16.07 10.80
C TRP A 74 -1.31 -16.45 9.49
N ILE A 75 -0.67 -17.19 8.59
CA ILE A 75 -1.24 -17.57 7.28
C ILE A 75 -2.52 -18.38 7.46
N SER A 76 -2.50 -19.43 8.28
CA SER A 76 -3.67 -20.29 8.51
C SER A 76 -4.83 -19.49 9.10
N TYR A 77 -4.55 -18.68 10.12
CA TYR A 77 -5.56 -17.83 10.75
C TYR A 77 -6.15 -16.79 9.77
N THR A 78 -5.31 -16.20 8.94
CA THR A 78 -5.76 -15.23 7.91
C THR A 78 -6.67 -15.91 6.89
N LYS A 79 -6.33 -17.13 6.44
CA LYS A 79 -7.19 -17.92 5.53
C LYS A 79 -8.54 -18.24 6.16
N ASP A 80 -8.58 -18.58 7.45
CA ASP A 80 -9.83 -18.86 8.14
C ASP A 80 -10.71 -17.63 8.27
N LEU A 81 -10.12 -16.45 8.56
CA LEU A 81 -10.83 -15.18 8.56
C LEU A 81 -11.40 -14.84 7.18
N ILE A 82 -10.61 -14.99 6.12
CA ILE A 82 -11.07 -14.73 4.75
C ILE A 82 -12.25 -15.64 4.42
N ARG A 83 -12.15 -16.96 4.64
CA ARG A 83 -13.25 -17.90 4.40
C ARG A 83 -14.52 -17.55 5.18
N LYS A 84 -14.36 -17.02 6.41
CA LYS A 84 -15.49 -16.65 7.26
C LYS A 84 -16.22 -15.40 6.81
N TYR A 85 -15.50 -14.40 6.29
CA TYR A 85 -16.05 -13.05 6.11
C TYR A 85 -16.14 -12.60 4.66
N VAL A 86 -15.39 -13.21 3.74
CA VAL A 86 -15.30 -12.76 2.34
C VAL A 86 -15.91 -13.79 1.42
N PRO A 87 -17.01 -13.46 0.70
CA PRO A 87 -17.70 -14.41 -0.20
C PRO A 87 -16.79 -14.95 -1.30
N ASP A 88 -16.00 -14.09 -1.94
CA ASP A 88 -15.14 -14.42 -3.09
C ASP A 88 -13.73 -14.82 -2.67
N ALA A 89 -13.62 -15.70 -1.66
CA ALA A 89 -12.34 -16.14 -1.09
C ALA A 89 -11.39 -16.76 -2.13
N ASP A 90 -11.90 -17.33 -3.21
CA ASP A 90 -11.11 -17.94 -4.30
C ASP A 90 -10.30 -16.93 -5.10
N ARG A 91 -10.66 -15.63 -5.06
CA ARG A 91 -9.86 -14.55 -5.65
C ARG A 91 -8.68 -14.12 -4.78
N ILE A 92 -8.52 -14.71 -3.59
CA ILE A 92 -7.54 -14.28 -2.60
C ILE A 92 -6.50 -15.37 -2.35
N SER A 93 -5.24 -15.02 -2.52
CA SER A 93 -4.10 -15.82 -2.05
C SER A 93 -3.56 -15.25 -0.74
N VAL A 94 -3.12 -16.13 0.17
CA VAL A 94 -2.44 -15.72 1.41
C VAL A 94 -1.04 -16.32 1.41
N VAL A 95 -0.03 -15.46 1.45
CA VAL A 95 1.38 -15.85 1.40
C VAL A 95 2.19 -15.19 2.50
N ALA A 96 3.40 -15.69 2.73
CA ALA A 96 4.30 -15.12 3.73
C ALA A 96 4.82 -13.74 3.29
N GLY A 97 4.80 -12.77 4.21
CA GLY A 97 5.50 -11.50 4.06
C GLY A 97 7.01 -11.64 4.29
N GLY A 98 7.74 -10.55 4.05
CA GLY A 98 9.17 -10.42 4.34
C GLY A 98 9.45 -9.73 5.68
N ALA A 99 10.72 -9.53 6.00
CA ALA A 99 11.16 -8.84 7.22
C ALA A 99 10.89 -7.33 7.17
N SER A 100 10.84 -6.75 5.98
CA SER A 100 10.49 -5.35 5.74
C SER A 100 9.24 -5.21 4.86
N ARG A 101 8.73 -3.97 4.75
CA ARG A 101 7.60 -3.66 3.87
C ARG A 101 7.92 -3.96 2.40
N ASN A 102 9.10 -3.59 1.95
CA ASN A 102 9.50 -3.77 0.56
C ASN A 102 9.84 -5.24 0.25
N GLU A 103 10.46 -5.98 1.17
CA GLU A 103 10.60 -7.43 1.04
C GLU A 103 9.24 -8.14 0.99
N THR A 104 8.26 -7.67 1.76
CA THR A 104 6.89 -8.19 1.68
C THR A 104 6.31 -7.98 0.28
N ILE A 105 6.53 -6.82 -0.34
CA ILE A 105 6.11 -6.56 -1.73
C ILE A 105 6.86 -7.49 -2.69
N MET A 106 8.18 -7.68 -2.52
CA MET A 106 8.96 -8.61 -3.34
C MET A 106 8.45 -10.04 -3.27
N ASN A 107 8.06 -10.51 -2.07
CA ASN A 107 7.45 -11.83 -1.91
C ASN A 107 6.10 -11.93 -2.65
N GLY A 108 5.31 -10.86 -2.66
CA GLY A 108 4.09 -10.77 -3.46
C GLY A 108 4.35 -10.85 -4.95
N ILE A 109 5.34 -10.10 -5.44
CA ILE A 109 5.75 -10.12 -6.85
C ILE A 109 6.30 -11.51 -7.24
N ALA A 110 7.11 -12.13 -6.39
CA ALA A 110 7.61 -13.48 -6.63
C ALA A 110 6.47 -14.52 -6.72
N HIS A 111 5.43 -14.38 -5.87
CA HIS A 111 4.23 -15.22 -5.96
C HIS A 111 3.45 -15.00 -7.27
N ILE A 112 3.35 -13.75 -7.74
CA ILE A 112 2.73 -13.42 -9.03
C ILE A 112 3.53 -14.09 -10.15
N GLU A 113 4.84 -13.90 -10.17
CA GLU A 113 5.74 -14.46 -11.18
C GLU A 113 5.63 -15.99 -11.26
N GLU A 114 5.62 -16.68 -10.11
CA GLU A 114 5.52 -18.14 -10.04
C GLU A 114 4.17 -18.66 -10.58
N ARG A 115 3.07 -17.95 -10.30
CA ARG A 115 1.71 -18.47 -10.55
C ARG A 115 1.09 -17.95 -11.84
N TYR A 116 1.42 -16.75 -12.27
CA TYR A 116 0.75 -16.03 -13.37
C TYR A 116 1.74 -15.57 -14.45
N GLY A 117 3.04 -15.65 -14.17
CA GLY A 117 4.07 -15.01 -14.97
C GLY A 117 4.23 -13.53 -14.64
N LEU A 118 5.31 -12.94 -15.13
CA LEU A 118 5.61 -11.53 -14.97
C LEU A 118 5.91 -10.96 -16.37
N SER A 119 5.01 -10.15 -16.87
CA SER A 119 5.16 -9.40 -18.13
C SER A 119 5.42 -7.93 -17.82
N ASP A 120 5.77 -7.16 -18.87
CA ASP A 120 5.94 -5.70 -18.75
C ASP A 120 4.63 -5.01 -18.34
N ASP A 121 3.47 -5.62 -18.68
CA ASP A 121 2.14 -5.12 -18.34
C ASP A 121 1.62 -5.59 -16.98
N THR A 122 2.44 -6.35 -16.22
CA THR A 122 2.04 -6.79 -14.87
C THR A 122 2.22 -5.66 -13.86
N ALA A 123 1.13 -5.25 -13.22
CA ALA A 123 1.11 -4.15 -12.27
C ALA A 123 0.55 -4.55 -10.90
N VAL A 124 0.98 -3.82 -9.88
CA VAL A 124 0.53 -4.03 -8.51
C VAL A 124 -0.03 -2.75 -7.89
N VAL A 125 -1.10 -2.91 -7.12
CA VAL A 125 -1.67 -1.90 -6.22
C VAL A 125 -1.42 -2.37 -4.79
N THR A 126 -0.43 -1.78 -4.13
CA THR A 126 -0.02 -2.16 -2.77
C THR A 126 -0.76 -1.36 -1.72
N HIS A 127 -1.30 -2.01 -0.69
CA HIS A 127 -2.07 -1.33 0.34
C HIS A 127 -1.81 -1.89 1.74
N ASP A 128 -1.75 -1.00 2.73
CA ASP A 128 -1.59 -1.40 4.13
C ASP A 128 -2.88 -2.07 4.64
N ALA A 129 -2.81 -3.30 5.13
CA ALA A 129 -3.93 -4.06 5.70
C ALA A 129 -4.68 -3.33 6.83
N VAL A 130 -4.05 -2.33 7.41
CA VAL A 130 -4.55 -1.53 8.53
C VAL A 130 -5.05 -0.15 8.13
N ARG A 131 -5.44 0.04 6.86
CA ARG A 131 -6.18 1.21 6.36
C ARG A 131 -7.56 0.80 5.84
N PRO A 132 -8.50 0.48 6.77
CA PRO A 132 -9.80 -0.11 6.40
C PRO A 132 -10.75 0.84 5.68
N PHE A 133 -10.41 2.13 5.59
CA PHE A 133 -11.29 3.17 5.03
C PHE A 133 -10.87 3.65 3.65
N VAL A 134 -10.03 2.88 2.94
CA VAL A 134 -9.76 3.16 1.53
C VAL A 134 -11.06 3.13 0.73
N THR A 135 -11.27 4.12 -0.13
CA THR A 135 -12.48 4.20 -0.96
C THR A 135 -12.29 3.52 -2.31
N HIS A 136 -13.42 3.13 -2.91
CA HIS A 136 -13.41 2.62 -4.29
C HIS A 136 -12.80 3.64 -5.27
N ARG A 137 -13.11 4.94 -5.12
CA ARG A 137 -12.51 6.03 -5.90
C ARG A 137 -10.98 5.99 -5.87
N ILE A 138 -10.38 5.90 -4.68
CA ILE A 138 -8.91 5.88 -4.54
C ILE A 138 -8.32 4.66 -5.25
N ILE A 139 -8.93 3.49 -5.13
CA ILE A 139 -8.49 2.26 -5.81
C ILE A 139 -8.58 2.45 -7.33
N GLU A 140 -9.73 2.93 -7.84
CA GLU A 140 -9.95 3.18 -9.27
C GLU A 140 -8.98 4.19 -9.86
N GLU A 141 -8.72 5.30 -9.17
CA GLU A 141 -7.75 6.31 -9.62
C GLU A 141 -6.32 5.74 -9.70
N ASN A 142 -5.91 4.89 -8.75
CA ASN A 142 -4.64 4.19 -8.80
C ASN A 142 -4.56 3.24 -10.00
N ILE A 143 -5.63 2.48 -10.27
CA ILE A 143 -5.71 1.57 -11.42
C ILE A 143 -5.70 2.35 -12.75
N ALA A 144 -6.44 3.44 -12.84
CA ALA A 144 -6.47 4.28 -14.03
C ALA A 144 -5.08 4.86 -14.37
N MET A 145 -4.36 5.31 -13.36
CA MET A 145 -3.00 5.81 -13.55
C MET A 145 -2.02 4.72 -14.02
N LEU A 146 -2.18 3.47 -13.55
CA LEU A 146 -1.37 2.35 -14.03
C LEU A 146 -1.57 2.10 -15.53
N LYS A 147 -2.80 2.21 -16.03
CA LYS A 147 -3.09 2.10 -17.46
C LYS A 147 -2.38 3.15 -18.32
N ASP A 148 -2.05 4.30 -17.72
CA ASP A 148 -1.21 5.34 -18.35
C ASP A 148 0.31 5.10 -18.13
N GLY A 149 0.73 3.94 -17.62
CA GLY A 149 2.12 3.64 -17.30
C GLY A 149 2.72 4.48 -16.17
N LYS A 150 1.87 5.01 -15.27
CA LYS A 150 2.31 5.91 -14.20
C LYS A 150 2.51 5.18 -12.88
N ILE A 151 3.58 5.55 -12.17
CA ILE A 151 3.83 5.15 -10.79
C ILE A 151 3.08 6.12 -9.88
N CYS A 152 2.32 5.63 -8.90
CA CYS A 152 1.45 6.47 -8.08
C CYS A 152 1.65 6.31 -6.59
N ASN A 153 1.45 7.43 -5.89
CA ASN A 153 1.38 7.50 -4.44
C ASN A 153 0.10 8.21 -4.01
N THR A 154 -0.73 7.55 -3.23
CA THR A 154 -1.89 8.20 -2.61
C THR A 154 -1.44 9.11 -1.49
N VAL A 155 -1.88 10.36 -1.50
CA VAL A 155 -1.44 11.39 -0.55
C VAL A 155 -2.59 12.31 -0.15
N ILE A 156 -2.45 12.98 0.99
CA ILE A 156 -3.26 14.14 1.37
C ILE A 156 -2.35 15.35 1.65
N PRO A 157 -2.78 16.59 1.36
CA PRO A 157 -2.03 17.78 1.76
C PRO A 157 -1.82 17.80 3.28
N SER A 158 -0.63 18.24 3.74
CA SER A 158 -0.42 18.46 5.18
C SER A 158 -1.27 19.63 5.66
N THR A 159 -2.03 19.42 6.73
CA THR A 159 -2.79 20.48 7.43
C THR A 159 -1.95 21.18 8.48
N ASP A 160 -1.01 20.46 9.08
CA ASP A 160 -0.12 20.99 10.09
C ASP A 160 1.19 21.51 9.49
N THR A 161 1.85 22.40 10.22
CA THR A 161 3.19 22.85 9.86
C THR A 161 4.17 21.70 10.07
N ILE A 162 4.89 21.33 9.01
CA ILE A 162 5.98 20.36 9.10
C ILE A 162 7.22 21.08 9.60
N VAL A 163 7.87 20.52 10.60
CA VAL A 163 9.16 20.96 11.10
C VAL A 163 10.18 19.86 10.86
N ASP A 164 11.39 20.23 10.45
CA ASP A 164 12.50 19.33 10.26
C ASP A 164 13.51 19.51 11.39
N SER A 165 14.03 18.41 11.93
CA SER A 165 14.99 18.41 13.02
C SER A 165 16.01 17.30 12.78
N THR A 166 17.30 17.64 12.87
CA THR A 166 18.39 16.67 12.72
C THR A 166 18.84 16.05 14.05
N ASP A 167 18.54 16.71 15.17
CA ASP A 167 18.91 16.28 16.52
C ASP A 167 17.72 15.81 17.37
N GLY A 168 16.48 16.05 16.91
CA GLY A 168 15.26 15.76 17.66
C GLY A 168 14.95 16.74 18.78
N GLU A 169 15.75 17.79 18.96
CA GLU A 169 15.64 18.79 20.05
C GLU A 169 15.36 20.20 19.51
N SER A 170 15.94 20.54 18.36
CA SER A 170 15.82 21.87 17.75
C SER A 170 15.25 21.82 16.34
N VAL A 171 14.57 22.89 15.92
CA VAL A 171 14.02 23.02 14.56
C VAL A 171 15.15 23.41 13.61
N THR A 172 15.44 22.57 12.62
CA THR A 172 16.44 22.83 11.59
C THR A 172 15.85 23.60 10.41
N SER A 173 14.65 23.22 9.96
CA SER A 173 13.95 23.90 8.86
C SER A 173 12.44 23.76 8.96
N ILE A 174 11.73 24.65 8.27
CA ILE A 174 10.26 24.59 8.11
C ILE A 174 9.97 24.68 6.61
N PRO A 175 9.68 23.55 5.95
CA PRO A 175 9.37 23.56 4.53
C PRO A 175 8.03 24.26 4.24
N ASP A 176 7.89 24.77 3.02
CA ASP A 176 6.60 25.34 2.58
C ASP A 176 5.51 24.27 2.62
N ARG A 177 4.54 24.42 3.52
CA ARG A 177 3.43 23.49 3.72
C ARG A 177 2.65 23.20 2.44
N LYS A 178 2.55 24.15 1.50
CA LYS A 178 1.88 23.92 0.21
C LYS A 178 2.53 22.84 -0.64
N ARG A 179 3.78 22.50 -0.34
CA ARG A 179 4.56 21.47 -1.02
C ARG A 179 4.65 20.17 -0.22
N CYS A 180 4.03 20.12 0.97
CA CYS A 180 4.11 18.98 1.86
C CYS A 180 2.83 18.16 1.79
N TYR A 181 3.00 16.86 1.60
CA TYR A 181 1.92 15.88 1.55
C TYR A 181 2.23 14.73 2.50
N LEU A 182 1.18 14.18 3.10
CA LEU A 182 1.26 12.98 3.93
C LEU A 182 0.97 11.76 3.06
N GLY A 183 1.94 10.82 2.99
CA GLY A 183 1.80 9.59 2.23
C GLY A 183 0.78 8.64 2.84
N GLN A 184 -0.13 8.17 2.01
CA GLN A 184 -1.06 7.10 2.32
C GLN A 184 -0.78 5.87 1.44
N THR A 185 -1.69 4.94 1.41
CA THR A 185 -1.79 3.86 0.42
C THR A 185 -3.23 3.81 -0.09
N PRO A 186 -3.47 3.31 -1.33
CA PRO A 186 -2.58 2.48 -2.16
C PRO A 186 -1.39 3.22 -2.75
N GLN A 187 -0.34 2.45 -3.08
CA GLN A 187 0.75 2.84 -3.97
C GLN A 187 0.77 1.84 -5.12
N SER A 188 0.89 2.33 -6.35
CA SER A 188 0.71 1.50 -7.54
C SER A 188 1.82 1.71 -8.55
N PHE A 189 2.30 0.60 -9.16
CA PHE A 189 3.44 0.60 -10.06
C PHE A 189 3.56 -0.72 -10.82
N GLY A 190 4.39 -0.76 -11.87
CA GLY A 190 4.78 -1.97 -12.59
C GLY A 190 5.55 -2.93 -11.69
N ALA A 191 5.15 -4.20 -11.68
CA ALA A 191 5.74 -5.21 -10.80
C ALA A 191 7.18 -5.54 -11.20
N GLY A 192 7.45 -5.69 -12.50
CA GLY A 192 8.78 -5.94 -13.04
C GLY A 192 9.74 -4.80 -12.76
N GLU A 193 9.31 -3.56 -13.00
CA GLU A 193 10.13 -2.37 -12.75
C GLU A 193 10.51 -2.25 -11.25
N PHE A 194 9.54 -2.46 -10.35
CA PHE A 194 9.86 -2.46 -8.92
C PHE A 194 10.88 -3.54 -8.54
N LYS A 195 10.70 -4.76 -9.05
CA LYS A 195 11.61 -5.89 -8.80
C LYS A 195 13.03 -5.57 -9.25
N GLU A 196 13.20 -5.04 -10.46
CA GLU A 196 14.49 -4.65 -11.02
C GLU A 196 15.16 -3.59 -10.15
N LEU A 197 14.47 -2.48 -9.90
CA LEU A 197 15.01 -1.34 -9.15
C LEU A 197 15.35 -1.72 -7.71
N TYR A 198 14.47 -2.44 -7.02
CA TYR A 198 14.71 -2.87 -5.63
C TYR A 198 15.87 -3.86 -5.51
N THR A 199 16.01 -4.79 -6.46
CA THR A 199 17.13 -5.74 -6.49
C THR A 199 18.47 -5.04 -6.71
N GLY A 200 18.49 -3.96 -7.49
CA GLY A 200 19.69 -3.16 -7.74
C GLY A 200 20.08 -2.19 -6.61
N LEU A 201 19.33 -2.14 -5.50
CA LEU A 201 19.67 -1.28 -4.34
C LEU A 201 20.74 -1.93 -3.46
N THR A 202 21.63 -1.11 -2.91
CA THR A 202 22.53 -1.52 -1.84
C THR A 202 21.79 -1.72 -0.51
N GLU A 203 22.39 -2.41 0.45
CA GLU A 203 21.78 -2.58 1.78
C GLU A 203 21.61 -1.23 2.51
N GLU A 204 22.50 -0.27 2.30
CA GLU A 204 22.35 1.09 2.83
C GLU A 204 21.14 1.79 2.23
N GLU A 205 20.97 1.74 0.90
CA GLU A 205 19.78 2.27 0.22
C GLU A 205 18.49 1.60 0.71
N LYS A 206 18.50 0.28 0.92
CA LYS A 206 17.35 -0.45 1.47
C LYS A 206 17.01 -0.03 2.89
N SER A 207 18.01 0.26 3.73
CA SER A 207 17.80 0.62 5.14
C SER A 207 17.05 1.92 5.36
N ILE A 208 17.10 2.85 4.40
CA ILE A 208 16.44 4.15 4.48
C ILE A 208 15.05 4.18 3.82
N LEU A 209 14.60 3.04 3.27
CA LEU A 209 13.30 2.95 2.64
C LEU A 209 12.18 2.97 3.68
N THR A 210 11.25 3.90 3.51
CA THR A 210 10.05 4.04 4.34
C THR A 210 8.80 3.46 3.68
N ASP A 211 8.78 3.47 2.33
CA ASP A 211 7.67 2.96 1.51
C ASP A 211 8.18 2.47 0.13
N ALA A 212 7.25 1.97 -0.71
CA ALA A 212 7.62 1.41 -2.01
C ALA A 212 8.03 2.48 -3.02
N VAL A 213 7.33 3.62 -3.05
CA VAL A 213 7.57 4.65 -4.08
C VAL A 213 8.89 5.36 -3.89
N LYS A 214 9.48 5.31 -2.68
CA LYS A 214 10.83 5.85 -2.43
C LYS A 214 11.89 5.17 -3.30
N VAL A 215 11.73 3.88 -3.63
CA VAL A 215 12.60 3.16 -4.57
C VAL A 215 12.66 3.88 -5.92
N PHE A 216 11.51 4.24 -6.46
CA PHE A 216 11.40 4.93 -7.73
C PHE A 216 11.97 6.35 -7.68
N VAL A 217 11.65 7.10 -6.63
CA VAL A 217 12.17 8.47 -6.44
C VAL A 217 13.69 8.49 -6.36
N MET A 218 14.30 7.54 -5.62
CA MET A 218 15.76 7.41 -5.52
C MET A 218 16.43 7.11 -6.87
N LYS A 219 15.73 6.46 -7.77
CA LYS A 219 16.20 6.15 -9.14
C LYS A 219 15.75 7.19 -10.18
N GLY A 220 15.31 8.38 -9.73
CA GLY A 220 14.95 9.51 -10.60
C GLY A 220 13.65 9.33 -11.38
N LYS A 221 12.83 8.32 -11.04
CA LYS A 221 11.55 8.10 -11.69
C LYS A 221 10.50 9.09 -11.19
N LYS A 222 9.59 9.49 -12.06
CA LYS A 222 8.48 10.37 -11.72
C LYS A 222 7.37 9.56 -11.03
N VAL A 223 6.99 9.97 -9.82
CA VAL A 223 5.87 9.41 -9.07
C VAL A 223 4.73 10.43 -9.07
N PHE A 224 3.56 10.01 -9.51
CA PHE A 224 2.36 10.86 -9.58
C PHE A 224 1.56 10.77 -8.29
N LEU A 225 0.83 11.84 -7.97
CA LEU A 225 0.00 11.90 -6.77
C LEU A 225 -1.45 11.52 -7.11
N VAL A 226 -2.02 10.65 -6.28
CA VAL A 226 -3.46 10.37 -6.24
C VAL A 226 -4.02 10.98 -4.96
N ASN A 227 -5.14 11.69 -5.07
CA ASN A 227 -5.76 12.31 -3.91
C ASN A 227 -6.36 11.25 -2.97
N GLY A 228 -5.84 11.19 -1.76
CA GLY A 228 -6.36 10.35 -0.68
C GLY A 228 -7.56 10.99 0.02
N GLU A 229 -7.86 10.45 1.20
CA GLU A 229 -8.90 10.95 2.10
C GLU A 229 -8.36 11.09 3.52
N THR A 230 -8.77 12.11 4.25
CA THR A 230 -8.34 12.31 5.64
C THR A 230 -8.76 11.16 6.54
N PHE A 231 -9.91 10.55 6.25
CA PHE A 231 -10.42 9.38 6.97
C PHE A 231 -9.79 8.04 6.53
N ASN A 232 -8.96 8.01 5.48
CA ASN A 232 -8.16 6.82 5.10
C ASN A 232 -6.99 6.65 6.07
N ILE A 233 -7.31 6.62 7.37
CA ILE A 233 -6.36 6.54 8.47
C ILE A 233 -5.64 5.19 8.50
N LYS A 234 -4.42 5.20 9.03
CA LYS A 234 -3.65 4.00 9.35
C LYS A 234 -3.82 3.65 10.82
N VAL A 235 -4.53 2.56 11.14
CA VAL A 235 -4.63 2.07 12.52
C VAL A 235 -3.23 1.70 13.02
N THR A 236 -2.72 2.50 13.97
CA THR A 236 -1.33 2.41 14.45
C THR A 236 -1.26 2.35 15.96
N TYR A 237 -2.07 3.15 16.63
CA TYR A 237 -2.15 3.28 18.07
C TYR A 237 -3.53 2.84 18.60
N PRO A 238 -3.69 2.55 19.91
CA PRO A 238 -5.00 2.20 20.49
C PRO A 238 -6.09 3.24 20.22
N TYR A 239 -5.74 4.51 20.20
CA TYR A 239 -6.69 5.59 19.90
C TYR A 239 -7.27 5.49 18.48
N ASP A 240 -6.48 5.02 17.51
CA ASP A 240 -6.95 4.86 16.13
C ASP A 240 -8.06 3.80 16.01
N LEU A 241 -8.11 2.81 16.92
CA LEU A 241 -9.22 1.86 16.97
C LEU A 241 -10.53 2.53 17.37
N GLN A 242 -10.48 3.42 18.38
CA GLN A 242 -11.66 4.17 18.81
C GLN A 242 -12.17 5.09 17.68
N LEU A 243 -11.23 5.76 16.98
CA LEU A 243 -11.57 6.56 15.82
C LEU A 243 -12.16 5.70 14.70
N ALA A 244 -11.59 4.53 14.44
CA ALA A 244 -12.10 3.59 13.44
C ALA A 244 -13.51 3.08 13.79
N GLU A 245 -13.79 2.79 15.05
CA GLU A 245 -15.14 2.43 15.51
C GLU A 245 -16.14 3.57 15.25
N THR A 246 -15.77 4.80 15.56
CA THR A 246 -16.60 5.99 15.30
C THR A 246 -16.88 6.16 13.81
N LEU A 247 -15.87 5.99 12.94
CA LEU A 247 -16.02 6.08 11.50
C LEU A 247 -16.92 4.99 10.92
N LEU A 248 -16.91 3.78 11.49
CA LEU A 248 -17.82 2.70 11.08
C LEU A 248 -19.25 2.92 11.58
N GLY A 249 -19.41 3.44 12.79
CA GLY A 249 -20.71 3.71 13.41
C GLY A 249 -21.33 5.03 12.95
N GLY A 250 -20.64 5.82 12.15
CA GLY A 250 -20.86 7.22 11.83
C GLY A 250 -22.11 7.61 11.05
N ASN A 251 -23.24 6.96 11.32
CA ASN A 251 -24.57 7.50 11.06
C ASN A 251 -25.22 8.08 12.34
N SER A 252 -24.44 8.59 13.23
CA SER A 252 -24.93 9.29 14.43
C SER A 252 -24.60 10.77 14.31
N GLN A 253 -25.53 11.48 13.68
CA GLN A 253 -25.81 12.93 13.83
C GLN A 253 -24.59 13.89 13.78
N CYS A 254 -24.33 14.47 12.64
CA CYS A 254 -24.03 15.89 12.49
C CYS A 254 -25.20 16.57 11.78
#